data_82cc7487a4b34f630d1f1f839506516a
#
_entry.id   82cc7487a4b34f630d1f1f839506516a
#
_cell.length_a   1.000
_cell.length_b   1.000
_cell.length_c   1.000
_cell.angle_alpha   90.00
_cell.angle_beta   90.00
_cell.angle_gamma   90.00
#
_symmetry.space_group_name_H-M   'P 1'
#
loop_
_entity.id
_entity.type
_entity.pdbx_description
1 polymer ?
#
loop_
_entity_poly.entity_id
_entity_poly.type
_entity_poly.pdbx_seq_one_letter_code
_entity_poly.pdbx_strand_id
1 'polypeptide(L)'
;QCDLRYPTMRPILFIMAMQSIVFCEKYDAQEIMDIGKRGDNYRVWLYFIDKKGSIPIVVDQRTIGRRSKNGVETNGLWYDLTVSKNYIEQISSLGIMVKNESRWLNAISVICTLSDIERIAAFPFIEQIKPVLGYQKRSDIEYPDISPHSRDFDYGNALEQIEQINVNELHEQGYTGSGVRILVMDTGFKLTHNALREINVIDQWDVVKDDQETANETDEESAVGQDYHGTAVLSTIAGNQLGEFIGVAFDSEFLLAKTEDVTQEIQLEEDNYVAGLEWGEENGADVVSTSLGYLDWYDYSDMDGNTAVTTIGVDIAVGLGVVCVTAAGNSGSSSWYYIIAPADADSVISVGAVWEDGAIASFSSHGPTYDGRIKPEVCARGKQTWCVNPNSNTNYSRLSGTSLACPLVAGAVALIIQARPDWSAMEVRDAIMMTASMADSASNTYGYGILNAGSAINYGVVAGSD
;
A
#
# COMPACT_ATOMS: atom_id res chain seq x y z
N GLN A 1 39.55 18.34 -45.57
CA GLN A 1 39.69 18.20 -47.03
C GLN A 1 39.25 16.81 -47.45
N CYS A 2 38.33 16.79 -48.37
CA CYS A 2 37.81 15.65 -49.15
C CYS A 2 38.85 14.62 -49.58
N ASP A 3 38.49 13.35 -49.62
CA ASP A 3 38.43 12.69 -50.92
C ASP A 3 37.55 11.46 -50.89
N LEU A 4 36.57 11.44 -51.77
CA LEU A 4 35.78 10.30 -52.23
C LEU A 4 36.58 9.41 -53.15
N ARG A 5 36.51 8.08 -53.01
CA ARG A 5 36.65 7.12 -54.12
C ARG A 5 35.93 5.83 -53.88
N TYR A 6 34.84 5.58 -54.56
CA TYR A 6 34.43 4.24 -55.03
C TYR A 6 35.35 3.86 -56.19
N PRO A 7 35.64 2.58 -56.50
CA PRO A 7 34.66 1.61 -56.97
C PRO A 7 35.01 0.13 -56.66
N THR A 8 34.12 -0.80 -56.79
CA THR A 8 34.01 -1.91 -57.72
C THR A 8 33.12 -3.01 -57.18
N MET A 9 32.10 -3.34 -57.94
CA MET A 9 31.22 -4.48 -57.76
C MET A 9 31.99 -5.79 -57.76
N ARG A 10 31.68 -6.70 -56.85
CA ARG A 10 31.87 -8.15 -56.95
C ARG A 10 30.65 -8.90 -56.37
N PRO A 11 30.42 -10.16 -56.75
CA PRO A 11 29.10 -10.70 -57.00
C PRO A 11 28.33 -11.15 -55.75
N ILE A 12 27.02 -11.12 -55.91
CA ILE A 12 25.97 -11.59 -55.04
C ILE A 12 26.24 -13.05 -54.60
N LEU A 13 26.62 -13.22 -53.34
CA LEU A 13 26.48 -14.49 -52.62
C LEU A 13 25.19 -14.38 -51.79
N PHE A 14 24.16 -15.14 -52.19
CA PHE A 14 22.93 -15.30 -51.43
C PHE A 14 23.31 -16.08 -50.16
N ILE A 15 23.63 -15.37 -49.09
CA ILE A 15 23.59 -15.89 -47.73
C ILE A 15 22.16 -15.70 -47.27
N MET A 16 21.39 -16.81 -47.22
CA MET A 16 20.19 -16.87 -46.45
C MET A 16 20.57 -16.50 -45.01
N ALA A 17 20.35 -15.26 -44.63
CA ALA A 17 20.27 -14.88 -43.22
C ALA A 17 18.98 -15.54 -42.69
N MET A 18 19.14 -16.68 -42.01
CA MET A 18 18.16 -17.11 -41.04
C MET A 18 18.06 -15.95 -40.05
N GLN A 19 17.04 -15.14 -40.21
CA GLN A 19 16.54 -14.28 -39.13
C GLN A 19 16.12 -15.28 -38.04
N SER A 20 16.97 -15.45 -37.06
CA SER A 20 16.55 -15.97 -35.77
C SER A 20 15.47 -15.00 -35.25
N ILE A 21 14.20 -15.36 -35.47
CA ILE A 21 13.11 -14.76 -34.75
C ILE A 21 13.39 -15.16 -33.29
N VAL A 22 13.96 -14.25 -32.53
CA VAL A 22 13.97 -14.36 -31.08
C VAL A 22 12.49 -14.28 -30.68
N PHE A 23 11.87 -15.45 -30.51
CA PHE A 23 10.63 -15.53 -29.74
C PHE A 23 11.02 -15.07 -28.35
N CYS A 24 10.70 -13.82 -28.00
CA CYS A 24 10.65 -13.41 -26.62
C CYS A 24 9.56 -14.29 -26.00
N GLU A 25 9.95 -15.24 -25.16
CA GLU A 25 8.98 -16.07 -24.44
C GLU A 25 8.14 -15.14 -23.59
N LYS A 26 6.81 -15.17 -23.78
CA LYS A 26 5.86 -14.31 -23.06
C LYS A 26 5.73 -14.68 -21.59
N TYR A 27 6.32 -15.79 -21.16
CA TYR A 27 6.29 -16.28 -19.78
C TYR A 27 7.47 -17.21 -19.50
N ASP A 28 7.87 -17.29 -18.26
CA ASP A 28 8.76 -18.32 -17.72
C ASP A 28 7.90 -19.42 -17.06
N ALA A 29 7.89 -20.60 -17.68
CA ALA A 29 7.10 -21.72 -17.19
C ALA A 29 7.60 -22.23 -15.83
N GLN A 30 8.90 -22.16 -15.54
CA GLN A 30 9.47 -22.61 -14.28
C GLN A 30 9.09 -21.65 -13.16
N GLU A 31 9.21 -20.35 -13.38
CA GLU A 31 8.78 -19.31 -12.45
C GLU A 31 7.30 -19.46 -12.07
N ILE A 32 6.42 -19.65 -13.07
CA ILE A 32 4.99 -19.85 -12.82
C ILE A 32 4.72 -21.12 -12.01
N MET A 33 5.43 -22.23 -12.31
CA MET A 33 5.27 -23.48 -11.57
C MET A 33 5.74 -23.37 -10.12
N ASP A 34 6.79 -22.62 -9.88
CA ASP A 34 7.39 -22.49 -8.55
C ASP A 34 6.60 -21.51 -7.67
N ILE A 35 6.11 -20.42 -8.23
CA ILE A 35 5.54 -19.28 -7.48
C ILE A 35 4.03 -19.17 -7.65
N GLY A 36 3.52 -19.30 -8.87
CA GLY A 36 2.11 -19.07 -9.20
C GLY A 36 1.14 -20.16 -8.77
N LYS A 37 1.61 -21.25 -8.16
CA LYS A 37 0.80 -22.44 -7.88
C LYS A 37 -0.23 -22.20 -6.77
N ARG A 38 -1.48 -22.60 -7.05
CA ARG A 38 -2.62 -22.56 -6.14
C ARG A 38 -3.40 -23.87 -6.24
N GLY A 39 -3.10 -24.83 -5.37
CA GLY A 39 -3.63 -26.21 -5.50
C GLY A 39 -3.23 -26.85 -6.81
N ASP A 40 -4.21 -27.24 -7.64
CA ASP A 40 -3.98 -27.83 -8.97
C ASP A 40 -3.91 -26.79 -10.12
N ASN A 41 -4.12 -25.51 -9.80
CA ASN A 41 -4.14 -24.39 -10.74
C ASN A 41 -2.99 -23.42 -10.46
N TYR A 42 -2.92 -22.39 -11.27
CA TYR A 42 -1.96 -21.29 -11.18
C TYR A 42 -2.71 -19.97 -11.23
N ARG A 43 -2.32 -19.01 -10.43
CA ARG A 43 -2.78 -17.62 -10.50
C ARG A 43 -1.71 -16.80 -11.19
N VAL A 44 -2.07 -16.14 -12.28
CA VAL A 44 -1.12 -15.40 -13.11
C VAL A 44 -1.72 -14.05 -13.55
N TRP A 45 -0.87 -13.05 -13.67
CA TRP A 45 -1.13 -11.82 -14.38
C TRP A 45 -0.98 -12.02 -15.88
N LEU A 46 -1.94 -11.50 -16.66
CA LEU A 46 -1.93 -11.40 -18.10
C LEU A 46 -1.82 -9.93 -18.50
N TYR A 47 -0.65 -9.47 -18.88
CA TYR A 47 -0.41 -8.11 -19.34
C TYR A 47 -0.78 -7.98 -20.81
N PHE A 48 -1.44 -6.90 -21.18
CA PHE A 48 -1.89 -6.62 -22.54
C PHE A 48 -1.04 -5.56 -23.21
N ILE A 49 -0.80 -5.72 -24.52
CA ILE A 49 0.03 -4.81 -25.32
C ILE A 49 -0.55 -3.39 -25.44
N ASP A 50 -1.86 -3.23 -25.33
CA ASP A 50 -2.56 -1.96 -25.46
C ASP A 50 -3.94 -2.02 -24.77
N LYS A 51 -4.64 -0.88 -24.78
CA LYS A 51 -6.01 -0.71 -24.29
C LYS A 51 -7.03 -0.53 -25.43
N LYS A 52 -6.90 -1.27 -26.50
CA LYS A 52 -7.76 -1.12 -27.68
C LYS A 52 -9.24 -1.36 -27.37
N GLY A 53 -10.06 -0.37 -27.65
CA GLY A 53 -11.51 -0.44 -27.40
C GLY A 53 -11.90 -0.15 -25.95
N SER A 54 -10.97 0.26 -25.11
CA SER A 54 -11.23 0.68 -23.74
C SER A 54 -12.05 1.98 -23.69
N ILE A 55 -12.76 2.15 -22.59
CA ILE A 55 -13.53 3.37 -22.29
C ILE A 55 -13.00 4.00 -21.01
N PRO A 56 -13.04 5.34 -20.90
CA PRO A 56 -12.65 5.98 -19.65
C PRO A 56 -13.65 5.68 -18.54
N ILE A 57 -13.13 5.49 -17.32
CA ILE A 57 -13.96 5.48 -16.11
C ILE A 57 -14.45 6.89 -15.79
N VAL A 58 -15.45 6.97 -14.93
CA VAL A 58 -15.94 8.24 -14.38
C VAL A 58 -15.32 8.41 -13.00
N VAL A 59 -14.39 9.34 -12.86
CA VAL A 59 -13.82 9.71 -11.55
C VAL A 59 -14.65 10.83 -10.91
N ASP A 60 -14.72 10.83 -9.59
CA ASP A 60 -15.47 11.85 -8.87
C ASP A 60 -14.76 13.23 -8.85
N GLN A 61 -15.47 14.26 -8.38
CA GLN A 61 -14.93 15.62 -8.32
C GLN A 61 -13.79 15.76 -7.32
N ARG A 62 -13.78 14.95 -6.26
CA ARG A 62 -12.73 14.93 -5.26
C ARG A 62 -11.41 14.43 -5.86
N THR A 63 -11.47 13.31 -6.57
CA THR A 63 -10.32 12.75 -7.33
C THR A 63 -9.77 13.74 -8.34
N ILE A 64 -10.64 14.41 -9.11
CA ILE A 64 -10.24 15.47 -10.05
C ILE A 64 -9.53 16.61 -9.32
N GLY A 65 -10.09 17.07 -8.20
CA GLY A 65 -9.50 18.14 -7.38
C GLY A 65 -8.12 17.77 -6.82
N ARG A 66 -7.97 16.56 -6.28
CA ARG A 66 -6.69 16.04 -5.77
C ARG A 66 -5.64 15.97 -6.89
N ARG A 67 -5.96 15.35 -8.01
CA ARG A 67 -5.07 15.23 -9.20
C ARG A 67 -4.65 16.59 -9.74
N SER A 68 -5.58 17.54 -9.86
CA SER A 68 -5.29 18.90 -10.31
C SER A 68 -4.30 19.62 -9.40
N LYS A 69 -4.46 19.49 -8.09
CA LYS A 69 -3.54 20.04 -7.07
C LYS A 69 -2.11 19.48 -7.25
N ASN A 70 -1.99 18.22 -7.64
CA ASN A 70 -0.71 17.53 -7.88
C ASN A 70 -0.18 17.75 -9.32
N GLY A 71 -0.80 18.63 -10.12
CA GLY A 71 -0.37 18.91 -11.49
C GLY A 71 -0.65 17.79 -12.49
N VAL A 72 -1.53 16.86 -12.14
CA VAL A 72 -1.91 15.73 -13.01
C VAL A 72 -3.01 16.16 -13.97
N GLU A 73 -2.84 15.84 -15.26
CA GLU A 73 -3.91 16.04 -16.26
C GLU A 73 -5.14 15.21 -15.87
N THR A 74 -6.33 15.82 -15.94
CA THR A 74 -7.58 15.18 -15.49
C THR A 74 -8.40 14.58 -16.63
N ASN A 75 -7.93 14.69 -17.88
CA ASN A 75 -8.64 14.19 -19.05
C ASN A 75 -7.76 13.23 -19.85
N GLY A 76 -8.29 12.04 -20.12
CA GLY A 76 -7.67 11.10 -21.05
C GLY A 76 -6.42 10.42 -20.51
N LEU A 77 -6.28 10.33 -19.19
CA LEU A 77 -5.20 9.58 -18.58
C LEU A 77 -5.26 8.11 -18.99
N TRP A 78 -4.09 7.55 -19.25
CA TRP A 78 -3.95 6.11 -19.50
C TRP A 78 -4.55 5.28 -18.35
N TYR A 79 -4.32 5.71 -17.12
CA TYR A 79 -4.79 5.06 -15.91
C TYR A 79 -6.31 5.09 -15.69
N ASP A 80 -7.04 5.97 -16.41
CA ASP A 80 -8.49 6.04 -16.36
C ASP A 80 -9.17 5.20 -17.45
N LEU A 81 -8.41 4.65 -18.38
CA LEU A 81 -8.95 3.74 -19.39
C LEU A 81 -9.10 2.33 -18.80
N THR A 82 -10.28 1.74 -18.95
CA THR A 82 -10.51 0.34 -18.56
C THR A 82 -9.57 -0.61 -19.31
N VAL A 83 -9.42 -1.82 -18.81
CA VAL A 83 -8.83 -2.92 -19.59
C VAL A 83 -9.73 -3.22 -20.80
N SER A 84 -9.15 -3.69 -21.91
CA SER A 84 -9.92 -4.02 -23.12
C SER A 84 -10.93 -5.14 -22.86
N LYS A 85 -12.22 -4.82 -22.84
CA LYS A 85 -13.31 -5.83 -22.64
C LYS A 85 -13.26 -6.94 -23.69
N ASN A 86 -12.87 -6.61 -24.93
CA ASN A 86 -12.75 -7.62 -25.98
C ASN A 86 -11.62 -8.63 -25.69
N TYR A 87 -10.51 -8.20 -25.04
CA TYR A 87 -9.46 -9.11 -24.64
C TYR A 87 -9.93 -10.02 -23.49
N ILE A 88 -10.60 -9.43 -22.50
CA ILE A 88 -11.19 -10.17 -21.38
C ILE A 88 -12.21 -11.21 -21.87
N GLU A 89 -13.10 -10.85 -22.79
CA GLU A 89 -14.08 -11.76 -23.37
C GLU A 89 -13.42 -12.93 -24.11
N GLN A 90 -12.35 -12.69 -24.86
CA GLN A 90 -11.60 -13.74 -25.53
C GLN A 90 -10.96 -14.72 -24.54
N ILE A 91 -10.37 -14.23 -23.46
CA ILE A 91 -9.79 -15.07 -22.40
C ILE A 91 -10.89 -15.86 -21.68
N SER A 92 -11.99 -15.18 -21.28
CA SER A 92 -13.12 -15.83 -20.60
C SER A 92 -13.80 -16.90 -21.45
N SER A 93 -13.82 -16.75 -22.80
CA SER A 93 -14.36 -17.74 -23.73
C SER A 93 -13.61 -19.07 -23.72
N LEU A 94 -12.39 -19.10 -23.20
CA LEU A 94 -11.63 -20.33 -22.97
C LEU A 94 -12.09 -21.10 -21.72
N GLY A 95 -13.05 -20.56 -20.94
CA GLY A 95 -13.51 -21.11 -19.67
C GLY A 95 -12.60 -20.74 -18.49
N ILE A 96 -11.75 -19.71 -18.64
CA ILE A 96 -10.79 -19.26 -17.65
C ILE A 96 -11.46 -18.23 -16.73
N MET A 97 -11.26 -18.39 -15.43
CA MET A 97 -11.80 -17.48 -14.42
C MET A 97 -10.90 -16.24 -14.29
N VAL A 98 -11.45 -15.07 -14.60
CA VAL A 98 -10.82 -13.76 -14.29
C VAL A 98 -11.10 -13.47 -12.83
N LYS A 99 -10.07 -13.05 -12.11
CA LYS A 99 -10.14 -12.73 -10.68
C LYS A 99 -10.16 -11.22 -10.45
N ASN A 100 -9.15 -10.51 -10.92
CA ASN A 100 -9.07 -9.06 -10.83
C ASN A 100 -8.71 -8.45 -12.18
N GLU A 101 -9.16 -7.20 -12.38
CA GLU A 101 -8.77 -6.34 -13.51
C GLU A 101 -7.98 -5.16 -12.96
N SER A 102 -6.80 -4.89 -13.52
CA SER A 102 -6.03 -3.70 -13.18
C SER A 102 -5.93 -2.78 -14.41
N ARG A 103 -6.57 -1.64 -14.33
CA ARG A 103 -6.45 -0.61 -15.35
C ARG A 103 -5.08 0.09 -15.31
N TRP A 104 -4.45 0.14 -14.16
CA TRP A 104 -3.13 0.76 -14.03
C TRP A 104 -2.04 -0.09 -14.67
N LEU A 105 -2.08 -1.39 -14.44
CA LEU A 105 -1.14 -2.36 -15.01
C LEU A 105 -1.49 -2.76 -16.45
N ASN A 106 -2.69 -2.41 -16.95
CA ASN A 106 -3.26 -2.91 -18.20
C ASN A 106 -3.24 -4.45 -18.26
N ALA A 107 -3.71 -5.09 -17.21
CA ALA A 107 -3.62 -6.51 -16.99
C ALA A 107 -4.89 -7.08 -16.32
N ILE A 108 -5.04 -8.40 -16.41
CA ILE A 108 -6.00 -9.14 -15.58
C ILE A 108 -5.28 -10.25 -14.84
N SER A 109 -5.70 -10.58 -13.63
CA SER A 109 -5.28 -11.81 -12.98
C SER A 109 -6.30 -12.93 -13.26
N VAL A 110 -5.80 -14.14 -13.48
CA VAL A 110 -6.63 -15.30 -13.81
C VAL A 110 -6.19 -16.53 -13.03
N ILE A 111 -7.15 -17.46 -12.83
CA ILE A 111 -6.87 -18.79 -12.32
C ILE A 111 -6.99 -19.77 -13.49
N CYS A 112 -5.92 -20.49 -13.80
CA CYS A 112 -5.83 -21.35 -14.98
C CYS A 112 -4.87 -22.53 -14.78
N THR A 113 -4.85 -23.48 -15.73
CA THR A 113 -3.88 -24.58 -15.78
C THR A 113 -2.67 -24.20 -16.62
N LEU A 114 -1.56 -24.96 -16.54
CA LEU A 114 -0.40 -24.76 -17.44
C LEU A 114 -0.78 -24.86 -18.92
N SER A 115 -1.69 -25.76 -19.29
CA SER A 115 -2.15 -25.89 -20.68
C SER A 115 -2.96 -24.67 -21.14
N ASP A 116 -3.63 -23.97 -20.22
CA ASP A 116 -4.32 -22.72 -20.55
C ASP A 116 -3.32 -21.58 -20.76
N ILE A 117 -2.22 -21.54 -20.02
CA ILE A 117 -1.16 -20.54 -20.20
C ILE A 117 -0.59 -20.61 -21.62
N GLU A 118 -0.32 -21.82 -22.13
CA GLU A 118 0.13 -22.01 -23.52
C GLU A 118 -0.88 -21.45 -24.53
N ARG A 119 -2.18 -21.71 -24.31
CA ARG A 119 -3.26 -21.20 -25.16
C ARG A 119 -3.39 -19.67 -25.10
N ILE A 120 -3.26 -19.11 -23.91
CA ILE A 120 -3.30 -17.65 -23.67
C ILE A 120 -2.12 -16.96 -24.34
N ALA A 121 -0.89 -17.50 -24.17
CA ALA A 121 0.31 -16.95 -24.74
C ALA A 121 0.26 -16.87 -26.29
N ALA A 122 -0.57 -17.70 -26.93
CA ALA A 122 -0.76 -17.67 -28.37
C ALA A 122 -1.54 -16.43 -28.86
N PHE A 123 -2.27 -15.71 -28.00
CA PHE A 123 -2.97 -14.51 -28.42
C PHE A 123 -1.99 -13.37 -28.71
N PRO A 124 -2.19 -12.63 -29.82
CA PRO A 124 -1.28 -11.55 -30.20
C PRO A 124 -1.34 -10.34 -29.28
N PHE A 125 -2.42 -10.17 -28.51
CA PHE A 125 -2.63 -9.06 -27.59
C PHE A 125 -2.06 -9.33 -26.18
N ILE A 126 -1.55 -10.52 -25.90
CA ILE A 126 -0.80 -10.80 -24.66
C ILE A 126 0.64 -10.33 -24.87
N GLU A 127 1.08 -9.44 -24.00
CA GLU A 127 2.45 -8.94 -23.92
C GLU A 127 3.31 -9.87 -23.07
N GLN A 128 2.86 -10.12 -21.84
CA GLN A 128 3.59 -10.93 -20.85
C GLN A 128 2.60 -11.66 -19.93
N ILE A 129 3.05 -12.79 -19.38
CA ILE A 129 2.36 -13.55 -18.33
C ILE A 129 3.33 -13.71 -17.18
N LYS A 130 2.93 -13.27 -15.98
CA LYS A 130 3.71 -13.40 -14.74
C LYS A 130 2.90 -14.10 -13.65
N PRO A 131 3.53 -14.81 -12.71
CA PRO A 131 2.80 -15.32 -11.55
C PRO A 131 2.26 -14.16 -10.71
N VAL A 132 1.11 -14.38 -10.06
CA VAL A 132 0.65 -13.52 -8.96
C VAL A 132 1.36 -14.01 -7.71
N LEU A 133 2.11 -13.11 -7.08
CA LEU A 133 2.86 -13.43 -5.88
C LEU A 133 1.96 -13.40 -4.66
N GLY A 134 2.36 -14.11 -3.62
CA GLY A 134 1.57 -14.23 -2.41
C GLY A 134 2.45 -14.27 -1.16
N TYR A 135 1.86 -14.02 0.01
CA TYR A 135 2.55 -13.90 1.31
C TYR A 135 2.05 -14.94 2.31
N GLN A 136 2.95 -15.44 3.15
CA GLN A 136 2.63 -16.27 4.31
C GLN A 136 2.75 -15.44 5.60
N LYS A 137 1.63 -15.21 6.29
CA LYS A 137 1.59 -14.41 7.52
C LYS A 137 2.33 -15.14 8.66
N ARG A 138 3.33 -14.48 9.28
CA ARG A 138 3.84 -14.85 10.60
C ARG A 138 3.11 -14.04 11.66
N SER A 139 2.34 -14.73 12.50
CA SER A 139 1.64 -14.12 13.63
C SER A 139 2.55 -14.04 14.85
N ASP A 140 2.89 -12.84 15.29
CA ASP A 140 3.49 -12.59 16.60
C ASP A 140 2.54 -11.72 17.42
N ILE A 141 1.80 -12.33 18.33
CA ILE A 141 0.90 -11.64 19.27
C ILE A 141 1.34 -11.96 20.70
N GLU A 142 1.75 -10.93 21.43
CA GLU A 142 1.95 -11.00 22.88
C GLU A 142 1.01 -10.04 23.61
N TYR A 143 0.34 -10.52 24.66
CA TYR A 143 -0.57 -9.71 25.48
C TYR A 143 0.01 -9.47 26.89
N PRO A 144 -0.08 -8.27 27.46
CA PRO A 144 -0.57 -8.06 28.81
C PRO A 144 -1.43 -6.80 29.02
N ASP A 145 -2.35 -6.86 30.00
CA ASP A 145 -3.26 -5.79 30.44
C ASP A 145 -2.61 -4.82 31.42
N ILE A 146 -2.88 -3.49 31.29
CA ILE A 146 -2.66 -2.47 32.36
C ILE A 146 -3.58 -1.24 32.16
N SER A 147 -3.94 -0.56 33.26
CA SER A 147 -4.97 0.50 33.42
C SER A 147 -4.48 1.96 33.27
N PRO A 148 -5.39 2.97 33.18
CA PRO A 148 -5.20 4.26 32.51
C PRO A 148 -4.81 5.47 33.37
N HIS A 149 -4.44 6.59 32.71
CA HIS A 149 -4.26 7.93 33.32
C HIS A 149 -4.74 9.06 32.39
N SER A 150 -5.24 10.17 32.94
CA SER A 150 -6.00 11.24 32.30
C SER A 150 -5.32 12.61 32.15
N ARG A 151 -5.66 13.39 31.08
CA ARG A 151 -5.42 14.85 30.91
C ARG A 151 -6.38 15.52 29.90
N ASP A 152 -6.32 16.84 29.67
CA ASP A 152 -7.33 17.76 29.18
C ASP A 152 -7.99 17.52 27.80
N PHE A 153 -7.36 16.97 26.80
CA PHE A 153 -8.01 16.19 25.75
C PHE A 153 -7.84 14.74 26.20
N ASP A 154 -8.89 14.14 26.71
CA ASP A 154 -8.75 12.83 27.35
C ASP A 154 -8.59 11.72 26.30
N TYR A 155 -7.35 11.51 25.87
CA TYR A 155 -6.96 10.45 24.92
C TYR A 155 -7.06 9.04 25.50
N GLY A 156 -7.25 8.93 26.83
CA GLY A 156 -7.24 7.66 27.53
C GLY A 156 -5.94 6.87 27.25
N ASN A 157 -6.09 5.63 26.81
CA ASN A 157 -4.95 4.74 26.54
C ASN A 157 -4.03 5.21 25.39
N ALA A 158 -4.53 6.04 24.48
CA ALA A 158 -3.76 6.45 23.29
C ALA A 158 -2.77 7.61 23.56
N LEU A 159 -2.80 8.26 24.73
CA LEU A 159 -2.07 9.49 25.01
C LEU A 159 -0.59 9.44 24.61
N GLU A 160 0.14 8.43 25.09
CA GLU A 160 1.59 8.34 24.89
C GLU A 160 1.99 8.21 23.41
N GLN A 161 1.22 7.52 22.60
CA GLN A 161 1.50 7.36 21.18
C GLN A 161 1.12 8.61 20.36
N ILE A 162 0.13 9.37 20.81
CA ILE A 162 -0.27 10.65 20.24
C ILE A 162 0.78 11.74 20.54
N GLU A 163 1.24 11.83 21.79
CA GLU A 163 2.26 12.78 22.23
C GLU A 163 3.62 12.48 21.58
N GLN A 164 3.99 11.22 21.40
CA GLN A 164 5.29 10.84 20.81
C GLN A 164 5.51 11.43 19.40
N ILE A 165 4.44 11.60 18.63
CA ILE A 165 4.49 12.16 17.27
C ILE A 165 3.93 13.60 17.20
N ASN A 166 3.71 14.24 18.35
CA ASN A 166 3.21 15.62 18.52
C ASN A 166 1.87 15.88 17.79
N VAL A 167 1.00 14.89 17.71
CA VAL A 167 -0.35 15.03 17.14
C VAL A 167 -1.29 15.82 18.08
N ASN A 168 -1.07 15.75 19.40
CA ASN A 168 -1.80 16.54 20.37
C ASN A 168 -1.76 18.06 20.06
N GLU A 169 -0.61 18.56 19.56
CA GLU A 169 -0.47 19.97 19.15
C GLU A 169 -1.40 20.34 17.98
N LEU A 170 -1.66 19.39 17.05
CA LEU A 170 -2.58 19.59 15.94
C LEU A 170 -4.03 19.52 16.39
N HIS A 171 -4.37 18.58 17.28
CA HIS A 171 -5.71 18.48 17.85
C HIS A 171 -6.10 19.74 18.63
N GLU A 172 -5.17 20.32 19.39
CA GLU A 172 -5.37 21.60 20.09
C GLU A 172 -5.64 22.77 19.12
N GLN A 173 -5.13 22.69 17.87
CA GLN A 173 -5.39 23.65 16.80
C GLN A 173 -6.66 23.34 16.02
N GLY A 174 -7.36 22.24 16.33
CA GLY A 174 -8.60 21.81 15.68
C GLY A 174 -8.42 20.96 14.43
N TYR A 175 -7.21 20.46 14.17
CA TYR A 175 -6.96 19.52 13.08
C TYR A 175 -7.19 18.08 13.57
N THR A 176 -8.23 17.43 13.10
CA THR A 176 -8.71 16.11 13.53
C THR A 176 -8.88 15.13 12.37
N GLY A 177 -8.49 15.54 11.16
CA GLY A 177 -8.65 14.78 9.91
C GLY A 177 -9.94 15.09 9.15
N SER A 178 -10.76 16.02 9.64
CA SER A 178 -12.03 16.39 9.02
C SER A 178 -11.85 16.83 7.57
N GLY A 179 -12.67 16.26 6.66
CA GLY A 179 -12.63 16.52 5.23
C GLY A 179 -11.53 15.76 4.46
N VAL A 180 -10.72 14.94 5.13
CA VAL A 180 -9.71 14.08 4.51
C VAL A 180 -10.20 12.63 4.46
N ARG A 181 -10.04 11.96 3.33
CA ARG A 181 -10.46 10.57 3.12
C ARG A 181 -9.27 9.62 3.16
N ILE A 182 -9.33 8.64 4.05
CA ILE A 182 -8.28 7.64 4.26
C ILE A 182 -8.78 6.28 3.77
N LEU A 183 -8.08 5.69 2.81
CA LEU A 183 -8.22 4.28 2.49
C LEU A 183 -7.37 3.47 3.49
N VAL A 184 -8.00 2.51 4.16
CA VAL A 184 -7.29 1.51 4.97
C VAL A 184 -7.44 0.16 4.28
N MET A 185 -6.32 -0.47 3.94
CA MET A 185 -6.29 -1.81 3.33
C MET A 185 -5.67 -2.78 4.32
N ASP A 186 -6.39 -3.87 4.63
CA ASP A 186 -5.97 -4.85 5.62
C ASP A 186 -6.76 -6.17 5.49
N THR A 187 -6.71 -7.00 6.53
CA THR A 187 -7.33 -8.33 6.60
C THR A 187 -8.85 -8.30 6.81
N GLY A 188 -9.44 -7.15 7.12
CA GLY A 188 -10.86 -6.97 7.42
C GLY A 188 -11.09 -6.08 8.65
N PHE A 189 -12.35 -5.66 8.88
CA PHE A 189 -12.66 -4.62 9.86
C PHE A 189 -13.94 -4.89 10.62
N LYS A 190 -13.83 -5.05 11.95
CA LYS A 190 -14.96 -5.17 12.86
C LYS A 190 -15.28 -3.81 13.50
N LEU A 191 -16.39 -3.22 13.11
CA LEU A 191 -16.81 -1.88 13.55
C LEU A 191 -17.69 -1.86 14.80
N THR A 192 -17.92 -3.00 15.45
CA THR A 192 -18.83 -3.09 16.60
C THR A 192 -18.23 -2.59 17.94
N HIS A 193 -16.92 -2.34 17.98
CA HIS A 193 -16.27 -1.77 19.18
C HIS A 193 -16.75 -0.36 19.45
N ASN A 194 -16.93 0.01 20.74
CA ASN A 194 -17.45 1.33 21.12
C ASN A 194 -16.66 2.51 20.52
N ALA A 195 -15.35 2.37 20.35
CA ALA A 195 -14.51 3.40 19.75
C ALA A 195 -14.57 3.45 18.22
N LEU A 196 -15.17 2.47 17.55
CA LEU A 196 -15.22 2.40 16.08
C LEU A 196 -16.64 2.52 15.49
N ARG A 197 -17.67 2.27 16.27
CA ARG A 197 -19.06 2.19 15.75
C ARG A 197 -19.62 3.50 15.18
N GLU A 198 -19.05 4.64 15.52
CA GLU A 198 -19.51 5.97 15.10
C GLU A 198 -18.53 6.65 14.12
N ILE A 199 -17.49 5.95 13.64
CA ILE A 199 -16.55 6.51 12.65
C ILE A 199 -17.24 6.71 11.30
N ASN A 200 -16.75 7.64 10.51
CA ASN A 200 -17.36 8.00 9.22
C ASN A 200 -16.85 7.09 8.09
N VAL A 201 -17.41 5.90 7.96
CA VAL A 201 -17.12 4.98 6.82
C VAL A 201 -17.97 5.37 5.62
N ILE A 202 -17.31 5.74 4.52
CA ILE A 202 -17.96 6.17 3.27
C ILE A 202 -18.34 4.97 2.43
N ASP A 203 -17.42 3.98 2.31
CA ASP A 203 -17.66 2.75 1.56
C ASP A 203 -16.72 1.64 2.03
N GLN A 204 -17.07 0.39 1.70
CA GLN A 204 -16.30 -0.81 2.02
C GLN A 204 -16.28 -1.76 0.84
N TRP A 205 -15.18 -2.48 0.69
CA TRP A 205 -15.06 -3.53 -0.32
C TRP A 205 -14.24 -4.71 0.20
N ASP A 206 -14.84 -5.89 0.24
CA ASP A 206 -14.12 -7.16 0.36
C ASP A 206 -13.64 -7.60 -1.03
N VAL A 207 -12.37 -7.32 -1.35
CA VAL A 207 -11.77 -7.70 -2.65
C VAL A 207 -11.63 -9.21 -2.78
N VAL A 208 -11.54 -9.92 -1.66
CA VAL A 208 -11.37 -11.38 -1.63
C VAL A 208 -12.65 -12.08 -2.09
N LYS A 209 -13.82 -11.61 -1.60
CA LYS A 209 -15.13 -12.18 -1.89
C LYS A 209 -15.92 -11.41 -2.95
N ASP A 210 -15.46 -10.20 -3.30
CA ASP A 210 -16.11 -9.27 -4.21
C ASP A 210 -17.50 -8.82 -3.71
N ASP A 211 -17.55 -8.38 -2.45
CA ASP A 211 -18.74 -7.83 -1.81
C ASP A 211 -18.43 -6.60 -0.92
N GLN A 212 -19.39 -6.15 -0.10
CA GLN A 212 -19.25 -4.95 0.74
C GLN A 212 -19.11 -5.26 2.25
N GLU A 213 -18.96 -6.53 2.65
CA GLU A 213 -18.82 -6.90 4.05
C GLU A 213 -17.36 -7.20 4.38
N THR A 214 -16.71 -6.28 5.09
CA THR A 214 -15.30 -6.42 5.45
C THR A 214 -15.06 -7.05 6.83
N ALA A 215 -16.11 -7.27 7.61
CA ALA A 215 -16.02 -8.04 8.86
C ALA A 215 -16.04 -9.55 8.59
N ASN A 216 -15.88 -10.34 9.65
CA ASN A 216 -16.00 -11.81 9.54
C ASN A 216 -17.45 -12.22 9.22
N GLU A 217 -17.63 -13.00 8.19
CA GLU A 217 -18.95 -13.53 7.77
C GLU A 217 -19.13 -15.02 8.06
N THR A 218 -18.04 -15.76 8.26
CA THR A 218 -18.05 -17.20 8.46
C THR A 218 -17.43 -17.62 9.79
N ASP A 219 -17.73 -18.85 10.21
CA ASP A 219 -17.11 -19.44 11.41
C ASP A 219 -15.61 -19.68 11.18
N GLU A 220 -15.18 -19.98 9.95
CA GLU A 220 -13.77 -20.12 9.57
C GLU A 220 -13.01 -18.79 9.74
N GLU A 221 -13.53 -17.70 9.20
CA GLU A 221 -12.94 -16.36 9.38
C GLU A 221 -12.86 -15.99 10.86
N SER A 222 -13.92 -16.25 11.62
CA SER A 222 -13.96 -15.97 13.04
C SER A 222 -12.96 -16.83 13.84
N ALA A 223 -12.76 -18.09 13.45
CA ALA A 223 -11.82 -18.99 14.12
C ALA A 223 -10.35 -18.56 13.96
N VAL A 224 -10.00 -17.95 12.83
CA VAL A 224 -8.63 -17.44 12.55
C VAL A 224 -8.47 -15.96 12.87
N GLY A 225 -9.56 -15.25 13.24
CA GLY A 225 -9.55 -13.81 13.51
C GLY A 225 -9.22 -12.99 12.28
N GLN A 226 -9.93 -13.27 11.17
CA GLN A 226 -9.70 -12.63 9.87
C GLN A 226 -9.73 -11.10 9.96
N ASP A 227 -10.68 -10.51 10.67
CA ASP A 227 -10.83 -9.06 10.87
C ASP A 227 -9.99 -8.49 12.03
N TYR A 228 -9.18 -9.33 12.69
CA TYR A 228 -8.47 -8.94 13.91
C TYR A 228 -7.44 -7.83 13.67
N HIS A 229 -6.55 -8.04 12.71
CA HIS A 229 -5.43 -7.14 12.46
C HIS A 229 -5.91 -5.79 11.93
N GLY A 230 -6.76 -5.78 10.91
CA GLY A 230 -7.28 -4.53 10.33
C GLY A 230 -8.13 -3.72 11.31
N THR A 231 -8.90 -4.37 12.21
CA THR A 231 -9.64 -3.69 13.28
C THR A 231 -8.69 -2.97 14.25
N ALA A 232 -7.60 -3.63 14.67
CA ALA A 232 -6.60 -3.04 15.55
C ALA A 232 -5.90 -1.85 14.89
N VAL A 233 -5.48 -2.01 13.63
CA VAL A 233 -4.84 -0.97 12.80
C VAL A 233 -5.77 0.23 12.62
N LEU A 234 -6.99 0.00 12.14
CA LEU A 234 -7.98 1.07 11.94
C LEU A 234 -8.21 1.89 13.20
N SER A 235 -8.25 1.23 14.36
CA SER A 235 -8.54 1.91 15.63
C SER A 235 -7.49 2.97 15.98
N THR A 236 -6.23 2.80 15.62
CA THR A 236 -5.17 3.78 15.91
C THR A 236 -5.32 5.06 15.10
N ILE A 237 -6.00 5.01 13.95
CA ILE A 237 -6.33 6.18 13.14
C ILE A 237 -7.68 6.76 13.58
N ALA A 238 -8.71 5.92 13.64
CA ALA A 238 -10.12 6.29 13.63
C ALA A 238 -10.80 6.27 15.00
N GLY A 239 -10.19 5.62 16.00
CA GLY A 239 -10.82 5.41 17.28
C GLY A 239 -11.35 6.70 17.90
N ASN A 240 -12.62 6.71 18.35
CA ASN A 240 -13.27 7.91 18.90
C ASN A 240 -14.12 7.56 20.11
N GLN A 241 -13.46 7.43 21.25
CA GLN A 241 -14.12 7.27 22.55
C GLN A 241 -13.41 8.13 23.60
N LEU A 242 -13.94 9.32 23.80
CA LEU A 242 -13.36 10.31 24.72
C LEU A 242 -13.18 9.73 26.13
N GLY A 243 -11.99 9.93 26.70
CA GLY A 243 -11.64 9.40 28.02
C GLY A 243 -11.14 7.97 28.04
N GLU A 244 -11.28 7.23 26.93
CA GLU A 244 -10.87 5.84 26.81
C GLU A 244 -9.81 5.64 25.72
N PHE A 245 -10.10 6.12 24.51
CA PHE A 245 -9.22 5.95 23.36
C PHE A 245 -9.58 6.92 22.22
N ILE A 246 -8.62 7.77 21.82
CA ILE A 246 -8.75 8.67 20.68
C ILE A 246 -7.65 8.38 19.68
N GLY A 247 -8.01 8.03 18.45
CA GLY A 247 -7.09 7.83 17.32
C GLY A 247 -6.57 9.15 16.75
N VAL A 248 -5.60 9.05 15.85
CA VAL A 248 -4.91 10.23 15.30
C VAL A 248 -5.80 11.11 14.43
N ALA A 249 -6.66 10.52 13.60
CA ALA A 249 -7.50 11.23 12.63
C ALA A 249 -8.97 10.81 12.73
N PHE A 250 -9.52 10.90 13.93
CA PHE A 250 -10.83 10.36 14.30
C PHE A 250 -12.02 10.99 13.59
N ASP A 251 -11.89 12.18 12.98
CA ASP A 251 -12.93 12.85 12.20
C ASP A 251 -12.75 12.69 10.68
N SER A 252 -11.81 11.83 10.24
CA SER A 252 -11.62 11.54 8.82
C SER A 252 -12.77 10.71 8.24
N GLU A 253 -12.87 10.75 6.90
CA GLU A 253 -13.69 9.82 6.13
C GLU A 253 -12.88 8.55 5.84
N PHE A 254 -13.52 7.38 5.92
CA PHE A 254 -12.83 6.10 5.72
C PHE A 254 -13.38 5.32 4.55
N LEU A 255 -12.48 4.80 3.72
CA LEU A 255 -12.70 3.72 2.79
C LEU A 255 -12.00 2.48 3.36
N LEU A 256 -12.69 1.35 3.44
CA LEU A 256 -12.15 0.12 4.02
C LEU A 256 -12.08 -0.97 2.96
N ALA A 257 -10.89 -1.49 2.67
CA ALA A 257 -10.73 -2.57 1.71
C ALA A 257 -10.10 -3.80 2.38
N LYS A 258 -10.83 -4.93 2.37
CA LYS A 258 -10.30 -6.22 2.80
C LYS A 258 -9.62 -6.87 1.59
N THR A 259 -8.29 -6.88 1.61
CA THR A 259 -7.45 -7.37 0.50
C THR A 259 -6.80 -8.71 0.80
N GLU A 260 -6.88 -9.20 2.04
CA GLU A 260 -6.11 -10.33 2.54
C GLU A 260 -7.03 -11.44 3.06
N ASP A 261 -6.79 -12.68 2.65
CA ASP A 261 -7.46 -13.88 3.16
C ASP A 261 -6.52 -14.64 4.12
N VAL A 262 -6.82 -14.63 5.42
CA VAL A 262 -6.06 -15.36 6.45
C VAL A 262 -6.68 -16.69 6.83
N THR A 263 -7.83 -17.09 6.23
CA THR A 263 -8.52 -18.35 6.51
C THR A 263 -7.77 -19.55 5.95
N GLN A 264 -7.03 -19.32 4.89
CA GLN A 264 -6.20 -20.33 4.25
C GLN A 264 -4.76 -20.06 4.68
N GLU A 265 -3.96 -21.09 5.01
CA GLU A 265 -2.52 -20.96 5.18
C GLU A 265 -1.82 -20.60 3.85
N ILE A 266 -2.52 -19.86 3.00
CA ILE A 266 -2.11 -19.43 1.68
C ILE A 266 -1.85 -17.95 1.65
N GLN A 267 -0.91 -17.70 0.90
CA GLN A 267 -0.32 -16.54 0.31
C GLN A 267 -1.38 -15.46 0.01
N LEU A 268 -1.25 -14.35 0.68
CA LEU A 268 -1.94 -13.09 0.41
C LEU A 268 -1.60 -12.63 -1.00
N GLU A 269 -2.53 -12.11 -1.73
CA GLU A 269 -2.40 -11.93 -3.17
C GLU A 269 -2.25 -10.45 -3.55
N GLU A 270 -1.13 -10.11 -4.17
CA GLU A 270 -0.77 -8.74 -4.55
C GLU A 270 -1.77 -8.09 -5.52
N ASP A 271 -2.51 -8.89 -6.30
CA ASP A 271 -3.52 -8.37 -7.21
C ASP A 271 -4.75 -7.84 -6.48
N ASN A 272 -5.11 -8.39 -5.31
CA ASN A 272 -6.12 -7.81 -4.44
C ASN A 272 -5.66 -6.45 -3.88
N TYR A 273 -4.36 -6.35 -3.51
CA TYR A 273 -3.77 -5.10 -3.05
C TYR A 273 -3.88 -4.00 -4.12
N VAL A 274 -3.47 -4.31 -5.36
CA VAL A 274 -3.55 -3.35 -6.47
C VAL A 274 -5.00 -2.97 -6.77
N ALA A 275 -5.92 -3.94 -6.75
CA ALA A 275 -7.34 -3.68 -6.97
C ALA A 275 -7.92 -2.76 -5.88
N GLY A 276 -7.62 -3.01 -4.61
CA GLY A 276 -8.02 -2.15 -3.48
C GLY A 276 -7.48 -0.73 -3.59
N LEU A 277 -6.21 -0.60 -4.02
CA LEU A 277 -5.55 0.69 -4.21
C LEU A 277 -6.19 1.51 -5.35
N GLU A 278 -6.48 0.87 -6.49
CA GLU A 278 -7.19 1.49 -7.61
C GLU A 278 -8.60 1.93 -7.23
N TRP A 279 -9.34 1.08 -6.48
CA TRP A 279 -10.66 1.39 -5.98
C TRP A 279 -10.66 2.59 -5.03
N GLY A 280 -9.70 2.65 -4.11
CA GLY A 280 -9.58 3.76 -3.18
C GLY A 280 -9.26 5.08 -3.86
N GLU A 281 -8.35 5.06 -4.85
CA GLU A 281 -8.01 6.24 -5.66
C GLU A 281 -9.23 6.75 -6.44
N GLU A 282 -9.97 5.86 -7.09
CA GLU A 282 -11.19 6.18 -7.84
C GLU A 282 -12.27 6.79 -6.93
N ASN A 283 -12.39 6.30 -5.70
CA ASN A 283 -13.33 6.78 -4.68
C ASN A 283 -12.80 7.97 -3.85
N GLY A 284 -11.75 8.64 -4.31
CA GLY A 284 -11.30 9.91 -3.77
C GLY A 284 -10.48 9.83 -2.49
N ALA A 285 -9.76 8.74 -2.24
CA ALA A 285 -8.80 8.67 -1.14
C ALA A 285 -7.72 9.74 -1.28
N ASP A 286 -7.46 10.49 -0.22
CA ASP A 286 -6.34 11.43 -0.11
C ASP A 286 -5.10 10.75 0.46
N VAL A 287 -5.34 9.78 1.36
CA VAL A 287 -4.31 9.02 2.08
C VAL A 287 -4.61 7.53 1.93
N VAL A 288 -3.57 6.74 1.80
CA VAL A 288 -3.62 5.28 1.90
C VAL A 288 -2.79 4.84 3.11
N SER A 289 -3.37 4.02 3.97
CA SER A 289 -2.70 3.35 5.08
C SER A 289 -2.70 1.84 4.84
N THR A 290 -1.52 1.26 4.67
CA THR A 290 -1.39 -0.19 4.51
C THR A 290 -0.41 -0.77 5.52
N SER A 291 -0.91 -1.69 6.34
CA SER A 291 -0.10 -2.42 7.31
C SER A 291 0.26 -3.83 6.82
N LEU A 292 0.38 -3.96 5.51
CA LEU A 292 0.64 -5.17 4.76
C LEU A 292 2.00 -5.11 4.09
N GLY A 293 2.54 -6.26 3.72
CA GLY A 293 3.79 -6.29 2.98
C GLY A 293 4.15 -7.70 2.50
N TYR A 294 4.93 -7.76 1.44
CA TYR A 294 5.22 -8.97 0.66
C TYR A 294 6.73 -9.18 0.56
N LEU A 295 7.20 -10.40 0.84
CA LEU A 295 8.62 -10.72 0.78
C LEU A 295 8.93 -12.17 0.37
N ASP A 296 8.01 -13.11 0.56
CA ASP A 296 8.34 -14.56 0.52
C ASP A 296 8.87 -15.06 -0.84
N TRP A 297 8.60 -14.32 -1.91
CA TRP A 297 8.99 -14.67 -3.28
C TRP A 297 9.95 -13.67 -3.89
N TYR A 298 10.37 -12.68 -3.10
CA TYR A 298 11.32 -11.67 -3.53
C TYR A 298 12.69 -11.95 -2.96
N ASP A 299 13.70 -11.67 -3.74
CA ASP A 299 15.05 -11.49 -3.26
C ASP A 299 15.26 -10.03 -2.82
N TYR A 300 16.28 -9.77 -2.02
CA TYR A 300 16.59 -8.39 -1.63
C TYR A 300 16.84 -7.47 -2.84
N SER A 301 17.34 -8.03 -3.96
CA SER A 301 17.54 -7.29 -5.22
C SER A 301 16.25 -6.74 -5.83
N ASP A 302 15.10 -7.29 -5.45
CA ASP A 302 13.80 -6.87 -5.95
C ASP A 302 13.22 -5.69 -5.13
N MET A 303 13.84 -5.38 -4.00
CA MET A 303 13.50 -4.19 -3.19
C MET A 303 14.14 -2.94 -3.79
N ASP A 304 13.88 -2.69 -5.06
CA ASP A 304 14.53 -1.67 -5.91
C ASP A 304 13.59 -0.51 -6.31
N GLY A 305 12.34 -0.54 -5.84
CA GLY A 305 11.30 0.44 -6.18
C GLY A 305 10.56 0.19 -7.48
N ASN A 306 10.91 -0.87 -8.25
CA ASN A 306 10.37 -1.07 -9.61
C ASN A 306 9.94 -2.51 -9.91
N THR A 307 10.29 -3.47 -9.08
CA THR A 307 10.07 -4.89 -9.36
C THR A 307 8.75 -5.40 -8.82
N ALA A 308 8.43 -5.13 -7.55
CA ALA A 308 7.20 -5.60 -6.93
C ALA A 308 5.97 -4.90 -7.50
N VAL A 309 4.92 -5.67 -7.79
CA VAL A 309 3.68 -5.15 -8.38
C VAL A 309 2.98 -4.17 -7.45
N THR A 310 3.00 -4.44 -6.15
CA THR A 310 2.46 -3.55 -5.12
C THR A 310 3.23 -2.24 -5.01
N THR A 311 4.55 -2.29 -5.15
CA THR A 311 5.44 -1.13 -5.20
C THR A 311 5.12 -0.23 -6.40
N ILE A 312 4.97 -0.82 -7.59
CA ILE A 312 4.55 -0.10 -8.81
C ILE A 312 3.18 0.54 -8.60
N GLY A 313 2.21 -0.19 -8.02
CA GLY A 313 0.89 0.32 -7.72
C GLY A 313 0.91 1.54 -6.79
N VAL A 314 1.74 1.51 -5.75
CA VAL A 314 1.93 2.63 -4.80
C VAL A 314 2.51 3.86 -5.50
N ASP A 315 3.53 3.70 -6.34
CA ASP A 315 4.12 4.84 -7.05
C ASP A 315 3.15 5.46 -8.07
N ILE A 316 2.30 4.65 -8.71
CA ILE A 316 1.20 5.15 -9.55
C ILE A 316 0.20 5.96 -8.69
N ALA A 317 -0.21 5.46 -7.53
CA ALA A 317 -1.14 6.16 -6.64
C ALA A 317 -0.59 7.51 -6.20
N VAL A 318 0.69 7.57 -5.81
CA VAL A 318 1.34 8.84 -5.44
C VAL A 318 1.47 9.76 -6.64
N GLY A 319 1.80 9.23 -7.81
CA GLY A 319 1.79 9.97 -9.08
C GLY A 319 0.41 10.58 -9.42
N LEU A 320 -0.68 9.97 -8.96
CA LEU A 320 -2.05 10.49 -9.05
C LEU A 320 -2.45 11.40 -7.87
N GLY A 321 -1.52 11.67 -6.94
CA GLY A 321 -1.66 12.63 -5.86
C GLY A 321 -2.17 12.06 -4.53
N VAL A 322 -2.21 10.76 -4.37
CA VAL A 322 -2.53 10.09 -3.09
C VAL A 322 -1.26 10.02 -2.23
N VAL A 323 -1.34 10.30 -0.94
CA VAL A 323 -0.22 10.06 -0.03
C VAL A 323 -0.28 8.63 0.47
N CYS A 324 0.67 7.80 0.07
CA CYS A 324 0.73 6.41 0.51
C CYS A 324 1.67 6.23 1.70
N VAL A 325 1.16 5.60 2.76
CA VAL A 325 1.88 5.26 3.99
C VAL A 325 1.84 3.75 4.19
N THR A 326 2.99 3.12 4.37
CA THR A 326 3.09 1.66 4.52
C THR A 326 4.02 1.26 5.65
N ALA A 327 3.77 0.09 6.23
CA ALA A 327 4.64 -0.50 7.23
C ALA A 327 5.97 -0.95 6.60
N ALA A 328 7.11 -0.66 7.27
CA ALA A 328 8.43 -1.05 6.77
C ALA A 328 8.68 -2.57 6.79
N GLY A 329 7.92 -3.31 7.59
CA GLY A 329 8.07 -4.74 7.81
C GLY A 329 8.63 -5.08 9.19
N ASN A 330 8.49 -6.34 9.58
CA ASN A 330 8.87 -6.86 10.91
C ASN A 330 10.05 -7.84 10.84
N SER A 331 10.95 -7.64 9.88
CA SER A 331 12.05 -8.58 9.58
C SER A 331 13.41 -8.17 10.16
N GLY A 332 13.49 -7.07 10.93
CA GLY A 332 14.77 -6.53 11.41
C GLY A 332 15.60 -7.48 12.30
N SER A 333 14.98 -8.46 12.94
CA SER A 333 15.67 -9.52 13.70
C SER A 333 15.71 -10.88 12.99
N SER A 334 15.19 -10.96 11.76
CA SER A 334 15.23 -12.17 10.94
C SER A 334 16.42 -12.18 9.98
N SER A 335 16.59 -13.29 9.23
CA SER A 335 17.63 -13.38 8.19
C SER A 335 17.39 -12.44 7.01
N TRP A 336 16.15 -11.97 6.79
CA TRP A 336 15.83 -11.00 5.77
C TRP A 336 16.36 -9.60 6.13
N TYR A 337 16.13 -9.13 7.37
CA TYR A 337 16.61 -7.87 7.92
C TYR A 337 16.01 -6.59 7.31
N TYR A 338 15.86 -6.54 6.00
CA TYR A 338 15.51 -5.35 5.22
C TYR A 338 14.00 -5.06 5.19
N ILE A 339 13.65 -3.90 4.64
CA ILE A 339 12.27 -3.55 4.30
C ILE A 339 11.64 -4.59 3.36
N ILE A 340 10.31 -4.58 3.26
CA ILE A 340 9.53 -5.48 2.41
C ILE A 340 8.65 -4.67 1.45
N ALA A 341 8.29 -5.21 0.29
CA ALA A 341 7.40 -4.52 -0.64
C ALA A 341 6.00 -4.30 0.00
N PRO A 342 5.37 -3.12 -0.21
CA PRO A 342 5.76 -2.00 -1.05
C PRO A 342 6.54 -0.89 -0.33
N ALA A 343 7.17 -1.15 0.84
CA ALA A 343 7.95 -0.15 1.57
C ALA A 343 9.20 0.34 0.81
N ASP A 344 9.60 -0.40 -0.23
CA ASP A 344 10.70 -0.04 -1.14
C ASP A 344 10.32 0.99 -2.21
N ALA A 345 9.03 1.32 -2.40
CA ALA A 345 8.57 2.28 -3.40
C ALA A 345 9.28 3.65 -3.26
N ASP A 346 9.45 4.35 -4.39
CA ASP A 346 10.21 5.59 -4.47
C ASP A 346 9.53 6.75 -3.73
N SER A 347 8.22 6.80 -3.83
CA SER A 347 7.39 7.92 -3.37
C SER A 347 6.59 7.64 -2.10
N VAL A 348 6.65 6.41 -1.57
CA VAL A 348 5.94 6.00 -0.35
C VAL A 348 6.55 6.62 0.92
N ILE A 349 5.74 6.73 1.96
CA ILE A 349 6.20 6.95 3.34
C ILE A 349 6.20 5.58 4.02
N SER A 350 7.35 4.91 4.08
CA SER A 350 7.51 3.69 4.86
C SER A 350 7.81 4.00 6.31
N VAL A 351 7.21 3.24 7.23
CA VAL A 351 7.20 3.56 8.66
C VAL A 351 7.84 2.44 9.48
N GLY A 352 8.93 2.79 10.17
CA GLY A 352 9.59 1.94 11.16
C GLY A 352 8.94 2.01 12.53
N ALA A 353 9.23 1.03 13.39
CA ALA A 353 8.65 0.90 14.71
C ALA A 353 9.64 1.26 15.82
N VAL A 354 9.22 2.14 16.74
CA VAL A 354 9.97 2.45 17.97
C VAL A 354 9.17 2.08 19.22
N TRP A 355 9.89 2.02 20.36
CA TRP A 355 9.33 1.97 21.70
C TRP A 355 8.84 3.35 22.14
N GLU A 356 8.23 3.41 23.31
CA GLU A 356 7.80 4.65 23.98
C GLU A 356 8.95 5.64 24.21
N ASP A 357 10.13 5.14 24.56
CA ASP A 357 11.33 5.95 24.77
C ASP A 357 12.06 6.35 23.48
N GLY A 358 11.50 6.00 22.32
CA GLY A 358 12.07 6.27 20.99
C GLY A 358 13.15 5.28 20.54
N ALA A 359 13.48 4.24 21.32
CA ALA A 359 14.41 3.22 20.87
C ALA A 359 13.78 2.36 19.75
N ILE A 360 14.59 2.01 18.72
CA ILE A 360 14.10 1.17 17.63
C ILE A 360 13.64 -0.19 18.17
N ALA A 361 12.50 -0.67 17.71
CA ALA A 361 12.03 -2.01 18.01
C ALA A 361 12.86 -3.04 17.24
N SER A 362 13.34 -4.09 17.90
CA SER A 362 14.28 -5.06 17.30
C SER A 362 13.75 -5.76 16.05
N PHE A 363 12.44 -5.86 15.92
CA PHE A 363 11.80 -6.45 14.74
C PHE A 363 11.66 -5.47 13.57
N SER A 364 11.73 -4.14 13.80
CA SER A 364 11.55 -3.15 12.73
C SER A 364 12.52 -3.40 11.61
N SER A 365 12.02 -3.55 10.38
CA SER A 365 12.85 -3.71 9.19
C SER A 365 13.68 -2.47 8.90
N HIS A 366 14.82 -2.66 8.27
CA HIS A 366 15.83 -1.64 8.01
C HIS A 366 15.99 -1.39 6.50
N GLY A 367 16.42 -0.18 6.13
CA GLY A 367 17.01 0.07 4.84
C GLY A 367 18.47 -0.42 4.75
N PRO A 368 19.13 -0.09 3.64
CA PRO A 368 18.59 0.65 2.50
C PRO A 368 17.67 -0.21 1.63
N THR A 369 17.08 0.38 0.60
CA THR A 369 16.62 -0.37 -0.58
C THR A 369 17.81 -0.96 -1.32
N TYR A 370 17.57 -1.89 -2.24
CA TYR A 370 18.66 -2.49 -3.03
C TYR A 370 19.42 -1.47 -3.89
N ASP A 371 18.72 -0.45 -4.39
CA ASP A 371 19.28 0.68 -5.14
C ASP A 371 19.89 1.78 -4.24
N GLY A 372 19.86 1.62 -2.90
CA GLY A 372 20.60 2.41 -1.93
C GLY A 372 19.87 3.59 -1.31
N ARG A 373 18.53 3.70 -1.47
CA ARG A 373 17.72 4.74 -0.82
C ARG A 373 17.58 4.47 0.68
N ILE A 374 17.58 5.54 1.49
CA ILE A 374 17.32 5.44 2.93
C ILE A 374 15.88 5.02 3.15
N LYS A 375 15.69 4.00 3.98
CA LYS A 375 14.41 3.48 4.49
C LYS A 375 14.57 3.09 5.98
N PRO A 376 13.48 3.11 6.78
CA PRO A 376 12.18 3.71 6.46
C PRO A 376 12.30 5.23 6.26
N GLU A 377 11.24 5.92 5.82
CA GLU A 377 11.22 7.38 5.80
C GLU A 377 11.19 7.93 7.22
N VAL A 378 10.25 7.45 8.05
CA VAL A 378 10.12 7.88 9.45
C VAL A 378 9.76 6.70 10.36
N CYS A 379 9.77 6.95 11.65
CA CYS A 379 9.33 6.03 12.69
C CYS A 379 8.18 6.62 13.52
N ALA A 380 7.38 5.73 14.07
CA ALA A 380 6.40 6.03 15.12
C ALA A 380 6.32 4.84 16.11
N ARG A 381 5.52 4.97 17.18
CA ARG A 381 5.34 3.90 18.16
C ARG A 381 4.74 2.66 17.50
N GLY A 382 5.52 1.61 17.40
CA GLY A 382 5.10 0.30 16.89
C GLY A 382 5.34 -0.82 17.87
N LYS A 383 5.87 -0.52 19.05
CA LYS A 383 6.06 -1.50 20.13
C LYS A 383 5.18 -1.13 21.32
N GLN A 384 4.33 -2.10 21.74
CA GLN A 384 3.37 -1.88 22.83
C GLN A 384 2.42 -0.70 22.53
N THR A 385 1.95 -0.58 21.28
CA THR A 385 1.02 0.45 20.84
C THR A 385 -0.39 0.07 21.24
N TRP A 386 -1.11 0.98 21.86
CA TRP A 386 -2.51 0.78 22.23
C TRP A 386 -3.42 0.79 21.00
N CYS A 387 -4.38 -0.13 21.00
CA CYS A 387 -5.45 -0.26 20.01
C CYS A 387 -6.71 -0.86 20.67
N VAL A 388 -7.82 -0.89 19.98
CA VAL A 388 -8.98 -1.67 20.45
C VAL A 388 -8.60 -3.15 20.50
N ASN A 389 -9.22 -3.90 21.41
CA ASN A 389 -9.14 -5.36 21.40
C ASN A 389 -10.22 -5.92 20.46
N PRO A 390 -9.88 -6.46 19.28
CA PRO A 390 -10.88 -6.92 18.31
C PRO A 390 -11.79 -8.05 18.81
N ASN A 391 -11.34 -8.79 19.85
CA ASN A 391 -12.14 -9.82 20.50
C ASN A 391 -13.13 -9.28 21.54
N SER A 392 -13.20 -7.96 21.72
CA SER A 392 -14.08 -7.28 22.66
C SER A 392 -14.73 -6.07 21.99
N ASN A 393 -15.90 -5.65 22.46
CA ASN A 393 -16.52 -4.42 22.01
C ASN A 393 -16.19 -3.22 22.92
N THR A 394 -15.44 -3.44 24.00
CA THR A 394 -15.17 -2.42 25.04
C THR A 394 -13.74 -2.38 25.54
N ASN A 395 -12.95 -3.45 25.34
CA ASN A 395 -11.60 -3.54 25.89
C ASN A 395 -10.55 -3.06 24.87
N TYR A 396 -9.42 -2.62 25.40
CA TYR A 396 -8.24 -2.18 24.64
C TYR A 396 -7.09 -3.16 24.88
N SER A 397 -6.15 -3.19 23.94
CA SER A 397 -4.96 -4.05 23.98
C SER A 397 -3.72 -3.27 23.57
N ARG A 398 -2.54 -3.80 23.90
CA ARG A 398 -1.27 -3.35 23.34
C ARG A 398 -0.77 -4.39 22.35
N LEU A 399 -0.51 -3.97 21.11
CA LEU A 399 0.08 -4.80 20.07
C LEU A 399 1.45 -4.25 19.64
N SER A 400 2.20 -5.08 18.92
CA SER A 400 3.53 -4.70 18.43
C SER A 400 3.68 -5.06 16.96
N GLY A 401 4.24 -4.17 16.16
CA GLY A 401 4.49 -4.32 14.73
C GLY A 401 4.66 -2.96 14.09
N THR A 402 5.39 -2.87 12.99
CA THR A 402 5.37 -1.69 12.11
C THR A 402 3.96 -1.41 11.60
N SER A 403 3.10 -2.43 11.61
CA SER A 403 1.66 -2.33 11.34
C SER A 403 0.89 -1.39 12.28
N LEU A 404 1.40 -1.14 13.49
CA LEU A 404 0.80 -0.21 14.45
C LEU A 404 1.44 1.19 14.37
N ALA A 405 2.67 1.30 13.87
CA ALA A 405 3.35 2.57 13.63
C ALA A 405 2.83 3.26 12.36
N CYS A 406 2.62 2.50 11.30
CA CYS A 406 2.12 2.97 10.02
C CYS A 406 0.82 3.79 10.13
N PRO A 407 -0.25 3.29 10.75
CA PRO A 407 -1.50 4.02 10.85
C PRO A 407 -1.40 5.32 11.69
N LEU A 408 -0.51 5.38 12.69
CA LEU A 408 -0.24 6.63 13.41
C LEU A 408 0.30 7.71 12.47
N VAL A 409 1.22 7.35 11.58
CA VAL A 409 1.76 8.27 10.56
C VAL A 409 0.70 8.60 9.51
N ALA A 410 -0.09 7.64 9.05
CA ALA A 410 -1.17 7.88 8.08
C ALA A 410 -2.23 8.84 8.62
N GLY A 411 -2.60 8.70 9.90
CA GLY A 411 -3.47 9.66 10.58
C GLY A 411 -2.84 11.05 10.65
N ALA A 412 -1.56 11.16 11.01
CA ALA A 412 -0.84 12.45 11.04
C ALA A 412 -0.78 13.10 9.65
N VAL A 413 -0.58 12.30 8.57
CA VAL A 413 -0.68 12.78 7.18
C VAL A 413 -2.05 13.43 6.92
N ALA A 414 -3.13 12.82 7.39
CA ALA A 414 -4.47 13.39 7.21
C ALA A 414 -4.62 14.74 7.91
N LEU A 415 -4.08 14.90 9.12
CA LEU A 415 -4.08 16.18 9.82
C LEU A 415 -3.24 17.24 9.08
N ILE A 416 -2.09 16.85 8.53
CA ILE A 416 -1.23 17.74 7.74
C ILE A 416 -1.96 18.19 6.47
N ILE A 417 -2.64 17.28 5.75
CA ILE A 417 -3.44 17.62 4.58
C ILE A 417 -4.59 18.57 4.94
N GLN A 418 -5.26 18.36 6.08
CA GLN A 418 -6.30 19.27 6.57
C GLN A 418 -5.73 20.67 6.85
N ALA A 419 -4.53 20.76 7.45
CA ALA A 419 -3.87 22.03 7.77
C ALA A 419 -3.30 22.72 6.51
N ARG A 420 -2.87 21.92 5.54
CA ARG A 420 -2.19 22.40 4.32
C ARG A 420 -2.84 21.78 3.05
N PRO A 421 -4.08 22.18 2.76
CA PRO A 421 -4.85 21.60 1.65
C PRO A 421 -4.29 21.96 0.25
N ASP A 422 -3.35 22.88 0.18
CA ASP A 422 -2.63 23.29 -1.02
C ASP A 422 -1.42 22.41 -1.37
N TRP A 423 -0.91 21.60 -0.41
CA TRP A 423 0.26 20.78 -0.64
C TRP A 423 -0.02 19.54 -1.52
N SER A 424 0.95 19.24 -2.37
CA SER A 424 1.00 17.97 -3.11
C SER A 424 1.39 16.81 -2.21
N ALA A 425 1.21 15.58 -2.69
CA ALA A 425 1.60 14.37 -1.95
C ALA A 425 3.10 14.38 -1.58
N MET A 426 3.96 14.84 -2.50
CA MET A 426 5.40 14.89 -2.26
C MET A 426 5.79 16.01 -1.30
N GLU A 427 5.10 17.17 -1.28
CA GLU A 427 5.34 18.21 -0.29
C GLU A 427 4.96 17.76 1.11
N VAL A 428 3.89 16.98 1.26
CA VAL A 428 3.52 16.34 2.54
C VAL A 428 4.62 15.37 2.99
N ARG A 429 5.11 14.50 2.08
CA ARG A 429 6.20 13.56 2.38
C ARG A 429 7.46 14.29 2.79
N ASP A 430 7.88 15.32 2.05
CA ASP A 430 9.07 16.10 2.35
C ASP A 430 8.96 16.80 3.72
N ALA A 431 7.79 17.38 4.02
CA ALA A 431 7.54 18.02 5.31
C ALA A 431 7.71 17.03 6.48
N ILE A 432 7.17 15.82 6.34
CA ILE A 432 7.29 14.75 7.34
C ILE A 432 8.75 14.37 7.56
N MET A 433 9.52 14.14 6.49
CA MET A 433 10.91 13.74 6.58
C MET A 433 11.81 14.86 7.14
N MET A 434 11.65 16.07 6.61
CA MET A 434 12.54 17.19 6.91
C MET A 434 12.29 17.84 8.27
N THR A 435 11.22 17.45 8.97
CA THR A 435 10.91 17.92 10.33
C THR A 435 10.94 16.81 11.38
N ALA A 436 11.24 15.58 10.98
CA ALA A 436 11.39 14.45 11.88
C ALA A 436 12.65 14.61 12.77
N SER A 437 12.68 13.86 13.85
CA SER A 437 13.65 14.02 14.95
C SER A 437 15.13 13.85 14.56
N MET A 438 15.42 13.26 13.40
CA MET A 438 16.77 13.00 12.88
C MET A 438 16.95 13.50 11.43
N ALA A 439 16.22 14.54 11.01
CA ALA A 439 16.26 15.05 9.64
C ALA A 439 17.66 15.36 9.13
N ASP A 440 18.54 15.90 9.99
CA ASP A 440 19.95 16.22 9.66
C ASP A 440 20.90 15.01 9.73
N SER A 441 20.43 13.84 10.18
CA SER A 441 21.27 12.65 10.44
C SER A 441 20.55 11.34 10.13
N ALA A 442 19.83 11.32 9.02
CA ALA A 442 19.04 10.17 8.58
C ALA A 442 19.86 8.87 8.48
N SER A 443 19.25 7.74 8.79
CA SER A 443 19.91 6.43 8.84
C SER A 443 18.99 5.33 8.31
N ASN A 444 19.57 4.19 7.92
CA ASN A 444 18.79 3.03 7.48
C ASN A 444 18.05 2.29 8.63
N THR A 445 18.19 2.76 9.87
CA THR A 445 17.49 2.18 11.03
C THR A 445 16.27 3.02 11.42
N TYR A 446 16.41 4.35 11.42
CA TYR A 446 15.36 5.27 11.86
C TYR A 446 14.78 6.10 10.73
N GLY A 447 15.34 6.02 9.53
CA GLY A 447 15.03 6.98 8.48
C GLY A 447 15.45 8.39 8.90
N TYR A 448 14.54 9.32 8.72
CA TYR A 448 14.69 10.71 9.19
C TYR A 448 14.31 10.88 10.68
N GLY A 449 14.00 9.77 11.37
CA GLY A 449 13.69 9.75 12.80
C GLY A 449 12.19 9.65 13.10
N ILE A 450 11.80 9.96 14.33
CA ILE A 450 10.41 9.94 14.77
C ILE A 450 9.68 11.14 14.17
N LEU A 451 8.49 10.90 13.60
CA LEU A 451 7.60 11.94 13.07
C LEU A 451 7.34 13.04 14.11
N ASN A 452 7.34 14.30 13.66
CA ASN A 452 6.84 15.45 14.42
C ASN A 452 5.75 16.15 13.61
N ALA A 453 4.49 15.81 13.86
CA ALA A 453 3.35 16.33 13.12
C ALA A 453 3.14 17.85 13.34
N GLY A 454 3.38 18.34 14.57
CA GLY A 454 3.28 19.77 14.91
C GLY A 454 4.30 20.62 14.14
N SER A 455 5.51 20.10 13.91
CA SER A 455 6.52 20.77 13.09
C SER A 455 6.24 20.66 11.60
N ALA A 456 5.68 19.55 11.14
CA ALA A 456 5.46 19.29 9.72
C ALA A 456 4.53 20.32 9.07
N ILE A 457 3.45 20.74 9.72
CA ILE A 457 2.52 21.76 9.17
C ILE A 457 3.19 23.12 8.97
N ASN A 458 4.32 23.38 9.59
CA ASN A 458 5.09 24.63 9.51
C ASN A 458 6.28 24.54 8.55
N TYR A 459 6.50 23.39 7.89
CA TYR A 459 7.59 23.23 6.94
C TYR A 459 7.52 24.23 5.79
N GLY A 460 8.65 24.87 5.45
CA GLY A 460 8.71 25.86 4.36
C GLY A 460 8.02 27.20 4.65
N VAL A 461 7.40 27.38 5.82
CA VAL A 461 6.86 28.68 6.24
C VAL A 461 8.01 29.57 6.69
N VAL A 462 8.39 30.53 5.83
CA VAL A 462 9.35 31.57 6.22
C VAL A 462 8.62 32.45 7.24
N ALA A 463 9.15 32.52 8.48
CA ALA A 463 8.66 33.46 9.46
C ALA A 463 8.70 34.86 8.85
N GLY A 464 7.52 35.43 8.61
CA GLY A 464 7.43 36.77 8.01
C GLY A 464 8.23 37.75 8.85
N SER A 465 9.09 38.51 8.20
CA SER A 465 9.66 39.71 8.78
C SER A 465 8.51 40.71 8.91
N ASP A 466 7.95 40.83 10.12
CA ASP A 466 7.10 41.97 10.50
C ASP A 466 7.83 43.29 10.38
#